data_a52967683acfbe9032e7bb55375e3ca3
#
_entry.id   a52967683acfbe9032e7bb55375e3ca3
#
_cell.length_a   1.000
_cell.length_b   1.000
_cell.length_c   1.000
_cell.angle_alpha   90.00
_cell.angle_beta   90.00
_cell.angle_gamma   90.00
#
_symmetry.space_group_name_H-M   'P 1'
#
loop_
_entity.id
_entity.type
_entity.pdbx_description
1 polymer ?
#
loop_
_entity_poly.entity_id
_entity_poly.type
_entity_poly.pdbx_seq_one_letter_code
_entity_poly.pdbx_strand_id
1 'polypeptide(L)'
;WHQPMRSTTNDVVRSGIIPASARSDFGDCALATVINRGEGVLPQMMVSHHWANIFTHTIAAVVADAFDVSTYAEIADVLARGEALALKARLEELGLAKRTYWLCAVSVNQHCSICGGFAPGKPPEKDTVSGKVFELCTCTTAKHFAGDSCEMNKFDDMMSYLCKNVAGFGQVVAIDE
;
A
#
# COMPACT_ATOMS: atom_id res chain seq x y z
N TRP A 1 15.43 -3.79 -8.02
CA TRP A 1 15.58 -3.29 -6.65
C TRP A 1 14.73 -4.09 -5.65
N HIS A 2 13.48 -4.39 -6.00
CA HIS A 2 12.58 -5.15 -5.16
C HIS A 2 13.03 -6.61 -5.01
N GLN A 3 13.13 -7.09 -3.77
CA GLN A 3 13.37 -8.49 -3.44
C GLN A 3 12.14 -9.03 -2.70
N PRO A 4 11.34 -9.90 -3.32
CA PRO A 4 9.99 -10.25 -2.83
C PRO A 4 9.93 -10.70 -1.37
N MET A 5 10.92 -11.48 -0.90
CA MET A 5 10.95 -12.02 0.47
C MET A 5 11.83 -11.21 1.42
N ARG A 6 12.21 -9.97 1.07
CA ARG A 6 13.09 -9.13 1.88
C ARG A 6 12.69 -7.67 1.93
N SER A 7 12.18 -7.12 0.81
CA SER A 7 11.79 -5.71 0.73
C SER A 7 10.57 -5.46 1.59
N THR A 8 10.70 -4.52 2.53
CA THR A 8 9.62 -4.11 3.42
C THR A 8 8.61 -3.22 2.70
N THR A 9 7.46 -2.98 3.31
CA THR A 9 6.49 -2.00 2.81
C THR A 9 7.12 -0.61 2.68
N ASN A 10 7.97 -0.19 3.65
CA ASN A 10 8.69 1.08 3.55
C ASN A 10 9.59 1.15 2.31
N ASP A 11 10.32 0.07 2.01
CA ASP A 11 11.19 0.02 0.83
C ASP A 11 10.38 0.19 -0.47
N VAL A 12 9.26 -0.53 -0.56
CA VAL A 12 8.40 -0.50 -1.75
C VAL A 12 7.69 0.85 -1.90
N VAL A 13 7.25 1.46 -0.80
CA VAL A 13 6.66 2.80 -0.85
C VAL A 13 7.66 3.81 -1.38
N ARG A 14 8.89 3.82 -0.86
CA ARG A 14 9.89 4.83 -1.24
C ARG A 14 10.49 4.60 -2.62
N SER A 15 10.74 3.35 -3.00
CA SER A 15 11.42 3.03 -4.26
C SER A 15 10.47 2.75 -5.43
N GLY A 16 9.19 2.48 -5.16
CA GLY A 16 8.21 2.10 -6.17
C GLY A 16 6.95 2.99 -6.17
N ILE A 17 6.24 3.06 -5.05
CA ILE A 17 4.94 3.73 -4.99
C ILE A 17 5.07 5.24 -5.19
N ILE A 18 5.97 5.90 -4.46
CA ILE A 18 6.23 7.34 -4.61
C ILE A 18 6.65 7.68 -6.05
N PRO A 19 7.67 7.02 -6.66
CA PRO A 19 8.03 7.31 -8.04
C PRO A 19 6.90 7.06 -9.05
N ALA A 20 6.11 6.00 -8.85
CA ALA A 20 5.01 5.64 -9.76
C ALA A 20 3.80 6.57 -9.67
N SER A 21 3.66 7.32 -8.58
CA SER A 21 2.56 8.28 -8.35
C SER A 21 2.99 9.75 -8.48
N ALA A 22 4.28 10.00 -8.74
CA ALA A 22 4.80 11.34 -8.99
C ALA A 22 4.51 11.78 -10.43
N ARG A 23 4.09 13.04 -10.61
CA ARG A 23 3.89 13.67 -11.92
C ARG A 23 3.02 12.84 -12.86
N SER A 24 2.03 12.15 -12.31
CA SER A 24 1.04 11.40 -13.10
C SER A 24 0.12 12.37 -13.84
N ASP A 25 -0.74 11.84 -14.70
CA ASP A 25 -1.81 12.62 -15.36
C ASP A 25 -2.77 13.28 -14.34
N PHE A 26 -2.74 12.80 -13.09
CA PHE A 26 -3.52 13.32 -11.95
C PHE A 26 -2.68 14.17 -10.98
N GLY A 27 -1.47 14.56 -11.38
CA GLY A 27 -0.50 15.25 -10.52
C GLY A 27 0.22 14.31 -9.56
N ASP A 28 0.76 14.87 -8.48
CA ASP A 28 1.38 14.11 -7.38
C ASP A 28 0.27 13.61 -6.45
N CYS A 29 -0.12 12.36 -6.56
CA CYS A 29 -1.31 11.80 -5.92
C CYS A 29 -1.02 10.45 -5.21
N ALA A 30 -2.05 9.83 -4.63
CA ALA A 30 -1.97 8.44 -4.17
C ALA A 30 -1.81 7.50 -5.36
N LEU A 31 -1.05 6.40 -5.20
CA LEU A 31 -0.90 5.42 -6.28
C LEU A 31 -2.25 4.81 -6.68
N ALA A 32 -3.18 4.64 -5.73
CA ALA A 32 -4.53 4.18 -6.01
C ALA A 32 -5.27 5.08 -7.01
N THR A 33 -5.05 6.41 -6.97
CA THR A 33 -5.61 7.35 -7.95
C THR A 33 -5.11 7.06 -9.36
N VAL A 34 -3.82 6.76 -9.50
CA VAL A 34 -3.23 6.38 -10.79
C VAL A 34 -3.79 5.05 -11.30
N ILE A 35 -3.82 4.03 -10.43
CA ILE A 35 -4.32 2.69 -10.76
C ILE A 35 -5.79 2.74 -11.20
N ASN A 36 -6.61 3.50 -10.47
CA ASN A 36 -8.05 3.64 -10.72
C ASN A 36 -8.36 4.73 -11.77
N ARG A 37 -7.35 5.30 -12.45
CA ARG A 37 -7.51 6.34 -13.48
C ARG A 37 -8.33 7.55 -13.02
N GLY A 38 -8.13 7.97 -11.78
CA GLY A 38 -8.84 9.08 -11.16
C GLY A 38 -10.24 8.75 -10.62
N GLU A 39 -10.72 7.54 -10.85
CA GLU A 39 -12.04 7.14 -10.35
C GLU A 39 -11.99 6.78 -8.85
N GLY A 40 -12.97 7.26 -8.10
CA GLY A 40 -13.14 6.91 -6.70
C GLY A 40 -13.69 5.48 -6.56
N VAL A 41 -12.97 4.62 -5.84
CA VAL A 41 -13.41 3.24 -5.55
C VAL A 41 -13.68 3.13 -4.06
N LEU A 42 -14.91 2.75 -3.68
CA LEU A 42 -15.25 2.51 -2.29
C LEU A 42 -14.70 1.15 -1.85
N PRO A 43 -13.79 1.09 -0.87
CA PRO A 43 -13.25 -0.16 -0.39
C PRO A 43 -14.26 -0.92 0.49
N GLN A 44 -14.28 -2.23 0.35
CA GLN A 44 -15.07 -3.15 1.17
C GLN A 44 -14.29 -3.64 2.39
N MET A 45 -12.97 -3.69 2.28
CA MET A 45 -12.06 -4.17 3.30
C MET A 45 -10.97 -3.15 3.58
N MET A 46 -10.51 -3.09 4.80
CA MET A 46 -9.33 -2.31 5.19
C MET A 46 -8.17 -3.23 5.54
N VAL A 47 -6.96 -2.88 5.11
CA VAL A 47 -5.76 -3.69 5.36
C VAL A 47 -4.91 -3.02 6.42
N SER A 48 -4.72 -3.72 7.54
CA SER A 48 -3.82 -3.31 8.62
C SER A 48 -2.53 -4.10 8.54
N HIS A 49 -1.40 -3.41 8.52
CA HIS A 49 -0.08 -4.01 8.45
C HIS A 49 0.97 -3.09 9.07
N HIS A 50 2.12 -3.63 9.41
CA HIS A 50 3.25 -2.84 9.88
C HIS A 50 4.18 -2.50 8.69
N TRP A 51 4.72 -1.27 8.65
CA TRP A 51 5.54 -0.81 7.53
C TRP A 51 6.91 -1.52 7.42
N ALA A 52 7.38 -2.15 8.49
CA ALA A 52 8.56 -3.00 8.46
C ALA A 52 8.26 -4.44 7.98
N ASN A 53 6.97 -4.83 7.82
CA ASN A 53 6.62 -6.13 7.27
C ASN A 53 7.04 -6.25 5.82
N ILE A 54 7.35 -7.46 5.39
CA ILE A 54 7.64 -7.78 4.00
C ILE A 54 6.42 -7.46 3.14
N PHE A 55 6.62 -6.61 2.12
CA PHE A 55 5.51 -6.15 1.28
C PHE A 55 4.77 -7.30 0.59
N THR A 56 5.50 -8.32 0.14
CA THR A 56 4.91 -9.52 -0.47
C THR A 56 3.95 -10.23 0.48
N HIS A 57 4.25 -10.29 1.78
CA HIS A 57 3.35 -10.87 2.79
C HIS A 57 2.07 -10.04 2.95
N THR A 58 2.18 -8.72 2.95
CA THR A 58 1.00 -7.83 2.97
C THR A 58 0.09 -8.07 1.77
N ILE A 59 0.65 -8.19 0.56
CA ILE A 59 -0.14 -8.50 -0.65
C ILE A 59 -0.69 -9.93 -0.61
N ALA A 60 0.10 -10.88 -0.14
CA ALA A 60 -0.34 -12.26 0.01
C ALA A 60 -1.53 -12.39 0.98
N ALA A 61 -1.54 -11.62 2.08
CA ALA A 61 -2.66 -11.58 3.02
C ALA A 61 -3.94 -11.02 2.37
N VAL A 62 -3.83 -9.99 1.51
CA VAL A 62 -4.96 -9.47 0.73
C VAL A 62 -5.51 -10.52 -0.24
N VAL A 63 -4.64 -11.25 -0.92
CA VAL A 63 -5.04 -12.32 -1.85
C VAL A 63 -5.64 -13.50 -1.09
N ALA A 64 -5.11 -13.84 0.08
CA ALA A 64 -5.64 -14.90 0.96
C ALA A 64 -7.08 -14.58 1.41
N ASP A 65 -7.33 -13.33 1.85
CA ASP A 65 -8.68 -12.86 2.18
C ASP A 65 -9.62 -12.94 0.98
N ALA A 66 -9.15 -12.59 -0.21
CA ALA A 66 -9.97 -12.71 -1.42
C ALA A 66 -10.32 -14.18 -1.74
N PHE A 67 -9.46 -15.15 -1.44
CA PHE A 67 -9.71 -16.59 -1.57
C PHE A 67 -10.47 -17.18 -0.37
N ASP A 68 -10.76 -16.39 0.66
CA ASP A 68 -11.36 -16.84 1.92
C ASP A 68 -10.51 -17.94 2.63
N VAL A 69 -9.19 -17.75 2.63
CA VAL A 69 -8.24 -18.63 3.33
C VAL A 69 -7.53 -17.88 4.45
N SER A 70 -7.26 -18.56 5.56
CA SER A 70 -6.70 -17.95 6.78
C SER A 70 -5.17 -17.84 6.78
N THR A 71 -4.48 -18.48 5.85
CA THR A 71 -3.02 -18.48 5.75
C THR A 71 -2.57 -17.98 4.39
N TYR A 72 -1.48 -17.24 4.35
CA TYR A 72 -1.00 -16.64 3.12
C TYR A 72 0.37 -17.17 2.64
N ALA A 73 1.00 -18.09 3.37
CA ALA A 73 2.37 -18.54 3.08
C ALA A 73 2.54 -19.06 1.64
N GLU A 74 1.65 -19.96 1.19
CA GLU A 74 1.70 -20.49 -0.16
C GLU A 74 1.51 -19.41 -1.24
N ILE A 75 0.65 -18.43 -0.96
CA ILE A 75 0.40 -17.29 -1.85
C ILE A 75 1.63 -16.39 -1.91
N ALA A 76 2.30 -16.17 -0.77
CA ALA A 76 3.55 -15.40 -0.71
C ALA A 76 4.65 -16.09 -1.55
N ASP A 77 4.76 -17.41 -1.50
CA ASP A 77 5.69 -18.18 -2.31
C ASP A 77 5.39 -18.06 -3.82
N VAL A 78 4.12 -18.09 -4.21
CA VAL A 78 3.70 -17.86 -5.61
C VAL A 78 4.09 -16.46 -6.07
N LEU A 79 3.81 -15.44 -5.25
CA LEU A 79 4.20 -14.06 -5.53
C LEU A 79 5.72 -13.88 -5.61
N ALA A 80 6.47 -14.56 -4.72
CA ALA A 80 7.93 -14.51 -4.70
C ALA A 80 8.57 -15.10 -5.97
N ARG A 81 7.92 -16.11 -6.58
CA ARG A 81 8.32 -16.67 -7.89
C ARG A 81 7.92 -15.79 -9.09
N GLY A 82 7.24 -14.66 -8.85
CA GLY A 82 6.79 -13.76 -9.93
C GLY A 82 5.51 -14.22 -10.65
N GLU A 83 4.77 -15.15 -10.07
CA GLU A 83 3.57 -15.77 -10.67
C GLU A 83 2.27 -14.99 -10.35
N ALA A 84 2.34 -13.70 -10.11
CA ALA A 84 1.19 -12.85 -9.75
C ALA A 84 0.06 -12.89 -10.79
N LEU A 85 0.39 -13.06 -12.08
CA LEU A 85 -0.61 -13.18 -13.16
C LEU A 85 -1.43 -14.46 -13.04
N ALA A 86 -0.85 -15.55 -12.55
CA ALA A 86 -1.58 -16.80 -12.32
C ALA A 86 -2.59 -16.64 -11.17
N LEU A 87 -2.20 -15.98 -10.07
CA LEU A 87 -3.12 -15.65 -8.98
C LEU A 87 -4.26 -14.74 -9.45
N LYS A 88 -3.95 -13.72 -10.25
CA LYS A 88 -4.95 -12.82 -10.83
C LYS A 88 -5.95 -13.59 -11.69
N ALA A 89 -5.47 -14.42 -12.62
CA ALA A 89 -6.32 -15.24 -13.48
C ALA A 89 -7.23 -16.15 -12.65
N ARG A 90 -6.72 -16.74 -11.58
CA ARG A 90 -7.51 -17.59 -10.68
C ARG A 90 -8.58 -16.81 -9.92
N LEU A 91 -8.28 -15.60 -9.44
CA LEU A 91 -9.28 -14.71 -8.83
C LEU A 91 -10.39 -14.33 -9.82
N GLU A 92 -10.03 -14.04 -11.08
CA GLU A 92 -10.97 -13.70 -12.14
C GLU A 92 -11.87 -14.89 -12.49
N GLU A 93 -11.30 -16.08 -12.65
CA GLU A 93 -12.03 -17.33 -12.92
C GLU A 93 -13.08 -17.62 -11.83
N LEU A 94 -12.74 -17.39 -10.58
CA LEU A 94 -13.61 -17.61 -9.43
C LEU A 94 -14.58 -16.45 -9.16
N GLY A 95 -14.47 -15.35 -9.91
CA GLY A 95 -15.31 -14.15 -9.71
C GLY A 95 -14.94 -13.33 -8.46
N LEU A 96 -13.76 -13.59 -7.86
CA LEU A 96 -13.29 -12.98 -6.61
C LEU A 96 -12.50 -11.68 -6.83
N ALA A 97 -12.11 -11.36 -8.06
CA ALA A 97 -11.30 -10.19 -8.41
C ALA A 97 -12.00 -8.83 -8.20
N LYS A 98 -13.27 -8.82 -7.76
CA LYS A 98 -14.07 -7.59 -7.59
C LYS A 98 -14.02 -7.03 -6.17
N ARG A 99 -13.45 -7.75 -5.20
CA ARG A 99 -13.32 -7.27 -3.83
C ARG A 99 -12.32 -6.10 -3.78
N THR A 100 -12.72 -5.04 -3.11
CA THR A 100 -11.94 -3.80 -3.05
C THR A 100 -11.34 -3.59 -1.68
N TYR A 101 -10.08 -3.14 -1.64
CA TYR A 101 -9.30 -3.01 -0.42
C TYR A 101 -8.74 -1.59 -0.29
N TRP A 102 -8.75 -1.06 0.93
CA TRP A 102 -8.00 0.12 1.29
C TRP A 102 -6.69 -0.30 1.96
N LEU A 103 -5.57 -0.08 1.29
CA LEU A 103 -4.22 -0.32 1.79
C LEU A 103 -3.50 1.02 1.87
N CYS A 104 -3.15 1.48 3.09
CA CYS A 104 -2.59 2.81 3.30
C CYS A 104 -1.36 3.10 2.42
N ALA A 105 -0.51 2.13 2.19
CA ALA A 105 0.69 2.27 1.36
C ALA A 105 0.37 2.82 -0.05
N VAL A 106 -0.76 2.40 -0.65
CA VAL A 106 -1.17 2.81 -2.00
C VAL A 106 -2.30 3.84 -2.02
N SER A 107 -3.12 3.89 -0.96
CA SER A 107 -4.33 4.72 -0.90
C SER A 107 -4.10 6.10 -0.30
N VAL A 108 -3.02 6.28 0.48
CA VAL A 108 -2.61 7.57 1.06
C VAL A 108 -1.70 8.29 0.06
N ASN A 109 -1.88 9.62 -0.06
CA ASN A 109 -0.99 10.43 -0.87
C ASN A 109 0.36 10.64 -0.16
N GLN A 110 1.33 9.82 -0.50
CA GLN A 110 2.68 9.88 0.08
C GLN A 110 3.42 11.18 -0.23
N HIS A 111 2.98 11.93 -1.25
CA HIS A 111 3.57 13.22 -1.61
C HIS A 111 3.18 14.34 -0.64
N CYS A 112 2.08 14.20 0.09
CA CYS A 112 1.67 15.14 1.13
C CYS A 112 2.36 14.90 2.49
N SER A 113 3.14 13.82 2.62
CA SER A 113 3.77 13.44 3.89
C SER A 113 5.25 13.07 3.73
N ILE A 114 5.56 11.82 3.37
CA ILE A 114 6.89 11.23 3.59
C ILE A 114 7.85 11.33 2.41
N CYS A 115 7.42 11.68 1.22
CA CYS A 115 8.24 11.57 0.00
C CYS A 115 9.49 12.49 0.01
N GLY A 116 9.46 13.60 0.72
CA GLY A 116 10.58 14.53 0.89
C GLY A 116 11.47 14.26 2.11
N GLY A 117 11.28 13.10 2.76
CA GLY A 117 11.94 12.77 4.02
C GLY A 117 11.14 13.28 5.23
N PHE A 118 11.51 12.80 6.42
CA PHE A 118 10.94 13.27 7.68
C PHE A 118 11.62 14.57 8.14
N ALA A 119 11.07 15.16 9.20
CA ALA A 119 11.48 16.43 9.77
C ALA A 119 13.01 16.61 9.88
N PRO A 120 13.51 17.87 9.83
CA PRO A 120 14.93 18.18 10.00
C PRO A 120 15.55 17.51 11.22
N GLY A 121 16.75 16.95 11.07
CA GLY A 121 17.49 16.31 12.16
C GLY A 121 17.30 14.79 12.30
N LYS A 122 16.39 14.15 11.57
CA LYS A 122 16.36 12.68 11.49
C LYS A 122 17.35 12.16 10.46
N PRO A 123 18.01 11.01 10.72
CA PRO A 123 18.88 10.39 9.74
C PRO A 123 18.07 10.02 8.48
N PRO A 124 18.69 10.05 7.30
CA PRO A 124 18.01 9.66 6.07
C PRO A 124 17.62 8.18 6.13
N GLU A 125 16.42 7.89 5.65
CA GLU A 125 15.91 6.53 5.52
C GLU A 125 16.72 5.73 4.50
N LYS A 126 16.89 4.44 4.78
CA LYS A 126 17.67 3.54 3.95
C LYS A 126 16.84 2.32 3.57
N ASP A 127 17.07 1.86 2.34
CA ASP A 127 16.57 0.58 1.87
C ASP A 127 17.11 -0.57 2.75
N THR A 128 16.23 -1.40 3.27
CA THR A 128 16.58 -2.44 4.24
C THR A 128 17.41 -3.56 3.63
N VAL A 129 17.34 -3.75 2.32
CA VAL A 129 18.03 -4.82 1.60
C VAL A 129 19.43 -4.38 1.17
N SER A 130 19.55 -3.19 0.59
CA SER A 130 20.80 -2.69 0.01
C SER A 130 21.58 -1.76 0.96
N GLY A 131 20.93 -1.21 1.99
CA GLY A 131 21.49 -0.19 2.87
C GLY A 131 21.68 1.18 2.23
N LYS A 132 21.25 1.37 0.99
CA LYS A 132 21.36 2.64 0.25
C LYS A 132 20.32 3.63 0.78
N VAL A 133 20.72 4.89 0.89
CA VAL A 133 19.78 5.99 1.19
C VAL A 133 18.78 6.14 0.05
N PHE A 134 17.50 6.28 0.39
CA PHE A 134 16.47 6.54 -0.62
C PHE A 134 16.65 7.92 -1.27
N GLU A 135 16.42 7.98 -2.56
CA GLU A 135 16.34 9.26 -3.26
C GLU A 135 15.07 10.00 -2.81
N LEU A 136 15.23 11.30 -2.54
CA LEU A 136 14.10 12.13 -2.17
C LEU A 136 13.31 12.52 -3.41
N CYS A 137 11.99 12.49 -3.29
CA CYS A 137 11.09 13.02 -4.31
C CYS A 137 11.29 14.52 -4.48
N THR A 138 11.31 14.98 -5.73
CA THR A 138 11.46 16.40 -6.09
C THR A 138 10.13 17.09 -6.35
N CYS A 139 9.00 16.53 -5.90
CA CYS A 139 7.70 17.16 -6.03
C CYS A 139 7.61 18.45 -5.19
N THR A 140 6.72 19.36 -5.62
CA THR A 140 6.45 20.63 -4.92
C THR A 140 5.20 20.55 -4.04
N THR A 141 4.63 19.37 -3.86
CA THR A 141 3.41 19.15 -3.06
C THR A 141 3.65 19.57 -1.61
N ALA A 142 2.78 20.39 -1.07
CA ALA A 142 2.85 20.83 0.33
C ALA A 142 2.74 19.62 1.28
N LYS A 143 3.55 19.65 2.34
CA LYS A 143 3.53 18.62 3.38
C LYS A 143 2.59 19.01 4.51
N HIS A 144 1.76 18.05 4.93
CA HIS A 144 0.79 18.24 6.01
C HIS A 144 0.98 17.13 7.06
N PHE A 145 1.53 17.50 8.22
CA PHE A 145 1.80 16.57 9.33
C PHE A 145 0.80 16.71 10.49
N ALA A 146 -0.18 17.62 10.37
CA ALA A 146 -1.22 17.85 11.36
C ALA A 146 -2.47 18.47 10.71
N GLY A 147 -3.61 18.43 11.42
CA GLY A 147 -4.90 18.97 10.98
C GLY A 147 -5.61 18.10 9.95
N ASP A 148 -6.71 18.63 9.39
CA ASP A 148 -7.62 17.90 8.51
C ASP A 148 -6.98 17.46 7.17
N SER A 149 -5.92 18.15 6.75
CA SER A 149 -5.17 17.81 5.53
C SER A 149 -4.05 16.80 5.78
N CYS A 150 -3.88 16.30 7.00
CA CYS A 150 -2.86 15.32 7.35
C CYS A 150 -3.21 13.93 6.79
N GLU A 151 -2.45 13.46 5.83
CA GLU A 151 -2.66 12.12 5.25
C GLU A 151 -2.42 10.98 6.26
N MET A 152 -1.69 11.25 7.35
CA MET A 152 -1.45 10.24 8.40
C MET A 152 -2.70 9.92 9.22
N ASN A 153 -3.67 10.83 9.28
CA ASN A 153 -4.96 10.61 9.97
C ASN A 153 -5.92 9.74 9.12
N LYS A 154 -5.63 9.57 7.84
CA LYS A 154 -6.52 8.86 6.89
C LYS A 154 -6.83 7.43 7.32
N PHE A 155 -5.95 6.78 8.09
CA PHE A 155 -6.22 5.44 8.58
C PHE A 155 -7.44 5.44 9.50
N ASP A 156 -7.44 6.28 10.52
CA ASP A 156 -8.53 6.37 11.49
C ASP A 156 -9.80 6.94 10.87
N ASP A 157 -9.66 7.96 10.02
CA ASP A 157 -10.77 8.59 9.30
C ASP A 157 -11.48 7.58 8.38
N MET A 158 -10.71 6.81 7.59
CA MET A 158 -11.25 5.79 6.69
C MET A 158 -11.86 4.62 7.46
N MET A 159 -11.23 4.16 8.55
CA MET A 159 -11.79 3.14 9.42
C MET A 159 -13.17 3.57 9.93
N SER A 160 -13.26 4.78 10.50
CA SER A 160 -14.50 5.34 11.02
C SER A 160 -15.57 5.50 9.93
N TYR A 161 -15.16 5.97 8.75
CA TYR A 161 -16.09 6.15 7.62
C TYR A 161 -16.62 4.80 7.10
N LEU A 162 -15.74 3.82 6.87
CA LEU A 162 -16.11 2.53 6.30
C LEU A 162 -16.99 1.70 7.26
N CYS A 163 -16.68 1.72 8.56
CA CYS A 163 -17.51 1.07 9.57
C CYS A 163 -18.97 1.58 9.56
N LYS A 164 -19.17 2.86 9.24
CA LYS A 164 -20.51 3.48 9.25
C LYS A 164 -21.25 3.34 7.93
N ASN A 165 -20.53 3.26 6.81
CA ASN A 165 -21.12 3.46 5.49
C ASN A 165 -21.04 2.24 4.58
N VAL A 166 -20.27 1.20 4.94
CA VAL A 166 -20.09 -0.01 4.11
C VAL A 166 -20.69 -1.21 4.82
N ALA A 167 -21.78 -1.74 4.28
CA ALA A 167 -22.38 -2.96 4.79
C ALA A 167 -21.42 -4.14 4.59
N GLY A 168 -21.18 -4.92 5.67
CA GLY A 168 -20.26 -6.04 5.63
C GLY A 168 -18.78 -5.63 5.58
N PHE A 169 -18.47 -4.37 5.97
CA PHE A 169 -17.10 -3.92 6.11
C PHE A 169 -16.30 -4.86 7.02
N GLY A 170 -15.09 -5.18 6.62
CA GLY A 170 -14.16 -6.01 7.38
C GLY A 170 -12.73 -5.47 7.34
N GLN A 171 -11.88 -6.09 8.15
CA GLN A 171 -10.47 -5.75 8.25
C GLN A 171 -9.61 -6.98 8.03
N VAL A 172 -8.63 -6.87 7.15
CA VAL A 172 -7.54 -7.84 6.99
C VAL A 172 -6.36 -7.35 7.82
N VAL A 173 -5.86 -8.20 8.70
CA VAL A 173 -4.66 -7.92 9.50
C VAL A 173 -3.52 -8.80 9.01
N ALA A 174 -2.55 -8.20 8.33
CA ALA A 174 -1.35 -8.90 7.88
C ALA A 174 -0.31 -8.93 9.02
N ILE A 175 -0.07 -10.12 9.55
CA ILE A 175 0.89 -10.35 10.64
C ILE A 175 1.99 -11.25 10.09
N ASP A 176 3.25 -10.78 10.19
CA ASP A 176 4.43 -11.61 9.94
C ASP A 176 4.80 -12.35 11.24
N GLU A 177 5.23 -13.60 11.13
CA GLU A 177 5.75 -14.40 12.24
C GLU A 177 7.17 -13.97 12.65
#